data_d3f7b2e3189cdc043cdad68d5c656424
#
_entry.id   d3f7b2e3189cdc043cdad68d5c656424
#
_cell.length_a   1.000
_cell.length_b   1.000
_cell.length_c   1.000
_cell.angle_alpha   90.00
_cell.angle_beta   90.00
_cell.angle_gamma   90.00
#
_symmetry.space_group_name_H-M   'P 1'
#
loop_
_entity.id
_entity.type
_entity.pdbx_description
1 polymer ?
#
loop_
_entity_poly.entity_id
_entity_poly.type
_entity_poly.pdbx_seq_one_letter_code
_entity_poly.pdbx_strand_id
1 'polypeptide(L)'
;MGAESGRLMAVSIGNQIATTEIHRFQTPVATDRHGRRCWDLPKIIDEITIALSKAAKTGTYLGLAVDTWGLDFGLIDSNGEVIDLPVSHRDHRTDGMLEKAFSLVGRERLHNESGCQLLEVNSIYQLLAISEQTPDEFEKAK
;
A
#
# COMPACT_ATOMS: atom_id res chain seq x y z
N MET A 1 -7.12 2.66 -6.17
CA MET A 1 -5.87 3.47 -6.18
C MET A 1 -4.76 2.64 -6.81
N GLY A 2 -3.98 3.21 -7.70
CA GLY A 2 -2.82 2.56 -8.33
C GLY A 2 -1.52 3.31 -8.05
N ALA A 3 -0.39 2.69 -8.39
CA ALA A 3 0.95 3.23 -8.10
C ALA A 3 1.26 4.56 -8.82
N GLU A 4 0.49 4.94 -9.84
CA GLU A 4 0.68 6.18 -10.60
C GLU A 4 -0.45 7.19 -10.36
N SER A 5 -1.68 6.72 -10.17
CA SER A 5 -2.82 7.60 -9.95
C SER A 5 -3.91 6.98 -9.09
N GLY A 6 -4.53 7.80 -8.26
CA GLY A 6 -5.78 7.51 -7.59
C GLY A 6 -6.98 8.10 -8.33
N ARG A 7 -8.14 7.45 -8.23
CA ARG A 7 -9.40 7.92 -8.81
C ARG A 7 -10.55 7.65 -7.88
N LEU A 8 -11.47 8.59 -7.78
CA LEU A 8 -12.81 8.36 -7.22
C LEU A 8 -13.79 8.21 -8.38
N MET A 9 -14.45 7.07 -8.41
CA MET A 9 -15.47 6.76 -9.40
C MET A 9 -16.84 6.70 -8.71
N ALA A 10 -17.83 7.44 -9.23
CA ALA A 10 -19.23 7.19 -8.90
C ALA A 10 -19.73 6.01 -9.74
N VAL A 11 -20.40 5.07 -9.10
CA VAL A 11 -20.96 3.89 -9.75
C VAL A 11 -22.49 3.90 -9.52
N SER A 12 -23.25 3.85 -10.60
CA SER A 12 -24.68 3.61 -10.54
C SER A 12 -25.00 2.22 -11.04
N ILE A 13 -25.86 1.51 -10.30
CA ILE A 13 -26.31 0.15 -10.60
C ILE A 13 -27.78 0.18 -10.92
N GLY A 14 -28.12 -0.09 -12.17
CA GLY A 14 -29.47 -0.21 -12.69
C GLY A 14 -29.52 -1.40 -13.66
N ASN A 15 -30.22 -1.26 -14.78
CA ASN A 15 -30.19 -2.27 -15.85
C ASN A 15 -28.79 -2.45 -16.44
N GLN A 16 -27.96 -1.43 -16.32
CA GLN A 16 -26.54 -1.43 -16.67
C GLN A 16 -25.74 -0.75 -15.56
N ILE A 17 -24.49 -1.14 -15.44
CA ILE A 17 -23.54 -0.45 -14.55
C ILE A 17 -22.97 0.74 -15.32
N ALA A 18 -23.11 1.94 -14.77
CA ALA A 18 -22.51 3.15 -15.30
C ALA A 18 -21.49 3.72 -14.30
N THR A 19 -20.39 4.22 -14.80
CA THR A 19 -19.30 4.79 -13.99
C THR A 19 -18.97 6.20 -14.46
N THR A 20 -18.74 7.11 -13.51
CA THR A 20 -18.32 8.49 -13.79
C THR A 20 -17.13 8.84 -12.91
N GLU A 21 -16.07 9.35 -13.49
CA GLU A 21 -14.91 9.82 -12.75
C GLU A 21 -15.24 11.16 -12.08
N ILE A 22 -15.17 11.19 -10.74
CA ILE A 22 -15.42 12.40 -9.93
C ILE A 22 -14.11 13.17 -9.70
N HIS A 23 -13.02 12.44 -9.44
CA HIS A 23 -11.74 13.01 -9.14
C HIS A 23 -10.62 12.07 -9.53
N ARG A 24 -9.52 12.65 -9.98
CA ARG A 24 -8.26 11.95 -10.25
C ARG A 24 -7.10 12.76 -9.70
N PHE A 25 -6.12 12.06 -9.17
CA PHE A 25 -4.87 12.67 -8.71
C PHE A 25 -3.69 11.74 -9.01
N GLN A 26 -2.51 12.31 -9.12
CA GLN A 26 -1.28 11.54 -9.18
C GLN A 26 -0.95 11.00 -7.79
N THR A 27 -0.65 9.72 -7.66
CA THR A 27 -0.30 9.14 -6.36
C THR A 27 0.99 9.78 -5.84
N PRO A 28 0.94 10.52 -4.72
CA PRO A 28 2.09 11.25 -4.22
C PRO A 28 3.10 10.31 -3.58
N VAL A 29 4.37 10.58 -3.81
CA VAL A 29 5.50 9.87 -3.23
C VAL A 29 6.33 10.83 -2.37
N ALA A 30 7.00 10.27 -1.38
CA ALA A 30 7.90 10.98 -0.48
C ALA A 30 9.17 10.16 -0.27
N THR A 31 10.13 10.75 0.39
CA THR A 31 11.33 10.05 0.88
C THR A 31 11.31 10.13 2.39
N ASP A 32 11.51 9.02 3.07
CA ASP A 32 11.57 9.00 4.52
C ASP A 32 12.96 9.39 5.05
N ARG A 33 13.13 9.35 6.38
CA ARG A 33 14.40 9.68 7.07
C ARG A 33 15.57 8.74 6.73
N HIS A 34 15.27 7.56 6.18
CA HIS A 34 16.27 6.56 5.75
C HIS A 34 16.58 6.65 4.25
N GLY A 35 15.99 7.60 3.53
CA GLY A 35 16.16 7.75 2.09
C GLY A 35 15.32 6.80 1.24
N ARG A 36 14.39 6.04 1.86
CA ARG A 36 13.52 5.07 1.17
C ARG A 36 12.40 5.78 0.41
N ARG A 37 12.03 5.23 -0.73
CA ARG A 37 10.90 5.69 -1.51
C ARG A 37 9.59 5.26 -0.86
N CYS A 38 8.80 6.21 -0.40
CA CYS A 38 7.55 5.99 0.33
C CYS A 38 6.34 6.57 -0.40
N TRP A 39 5.16 6.08 -0.02
CA TRP A 39 3.90 6.74 -0.34
C TRP A 39 3.69 7.89 0.64
N ASP A 40 3.39 9.09 0.12
CA ASP A 40 3.04 10.25 0.94
C ASP A 40 1.61 10.09 1.47
N LEU A 41 1.48 9.28 2.53
CA LEU A 41 0.18 8.92 3.09
C LEU A 41 -0.66 10.14 3.50
N PRO A 42 -0.10 11.18 4.16
CA PRO A 42 -0.87 12.39 4.45
C PRO A 42 -1.49 13.02 3.20
N LYS A 43 -0.72 13.20 2.13
CA LYS A 43 -1.25 13.76 0.88
C LYS A 43 -2.25 12.85 0.19
N ILE A 44 -2.09 11.52 0.30
CA ILE A 44 -3.09 10.57 -0.21
C ILE A 44 -4.42 10.78 0.52
N ILE A 45 -4.39 10.93 1.84
CA ILE A 45 -5.60 11.18 2.65
C ILE A 45 -6.24 12.53 2.29
N ASP A 46 -5.44 13.57 2.08
CA ASP A 46 -5.93 14.89 1.63
C ASP A 46 -6.66 14.77 0.28
N GLU A 47 -6.06 14.06 -0.69
CA GLU A 47 -6.67 13.85 -2.01
C GLU A 47 -7.96 13.02 -1.94
N ILE A 48 -8.00 12.01 -1.06
CA ILE A 48 -9.24 11.25 -0.80
C ILE A 48 -10.31 12.17 -0.20
N THR A 49 -9.94 13.03 0.74
CA THR A 49 -10.86 13.98 1.38
C THR A 49 -11.42 14.98 0.37
N ILE A 50 -10.57 15.50 -0.51
CA ILE A 50 -10.99 16.38 -1.63
C ILE A 50 -11.95 15.62 -2.55
N ALA A 51 -11.63 14.39 -2.91
CA ALA A 51 -12.44 13.55 -3.78
C ALA A 51 -13.84 13.30 -3.18
N LEU A 52 -13.90 12.92 -1.90
CA LEU A 52 -15.18 12.71 -1.18
C LEU A 52 -15.99 14.00 -1.07
N SER A 53 -15.34 15.14 -0.83
CA SER A 53 -16.00 16.45 -0.81
C SER A 53 -16.59 16.83 -2.16
N LYS A 54 -15.96 16.46 -3.27
CA LYS A 54 -16.52 16.62 -4.62
C LYS A 54 -17.71 15.70 -4.84
N ALA A 55 -17.61 14.43 -4.45
CA ALA A 55 -18.70 13.47 -4.59
C ALA A 55 -19.95 13.91 -3.82
N ALA A 56 -19.80 14.41 -2.58
CA ALA A 56 -20.90 14.89 -1.77
C ALA A 56 -21.72 16.02 -2.44
N LYS A 57 -21.14 16.74 -3.39
CA LYS A 57 -21.82 17.79 -4.16
C LYS A 57 -22.60 17.28 -5.36
N THR A 58 -22.36 16.02 -5.76
CA THR A 58 -22.98 15.44 -6.97
C THR A 58 -24.18 14.55 -6.66
N GLY A 59 -24.39 14.15 -5.40
CA GLY A 59 -25.52 13.32 -5.01
C GLY A 59 -25.33 12.59 -3.70
N THR A 60 -26.28 11.71 -3.41
CA THR A 60 -26.23 10.81 -2.23
C THR A 60 -25.74 9.43 -2.67
N TYR A 61 -24.82 8.86 -1.91
CA TYR A 61 -24.24 7.56 -2.16
C TYR A 61 -24.62 6.57 -1.05
N LEU A 62 -24.85 5.31 -1.41
CA LEU A 62 -25.23 4.25 -0.49
C LEU A 62 -24.03 3.64 0.23
N GLY A 63 -22.84 3.80 -0.31
CA GLY A 63 -21.63 3.23 0.27
C GLY A 63 -20.36 3.69 -0.43
N LEU A 64 -19.24 3.35 0.17
CA LEU A 64 -17.89 3.57 -0.34
C LEU A 64 -17.10 2.26 -0.28
N ALA A 65 -16.40 1.95 -1.34
CA ALA A 65 -15.44 0.86 -1.38
C ALA A 65 -14.06 1.41 -1.82
N VAL A 66 -13.01 0.80 -1.29
CA VAL A 66 -11.64 1.15 -1.64
C VAL A 66 -11.00 -0.06 -2.31
N ASP A 67 -10.42 0.18 -3.48
CA ASP A 67 -9.56 -0.76 -4.18
C ASP A 67 -8.17 -0.14 -4.32
N THR A 68 -7.14 -0.90 -3.98
CA THR A 68 -5.76 -0.44 -3.96
C THR A 68 -4.81 -1.60 -4.26
N TRP A 69 -3.50 -1.31 -4.35
CA TRP A 69 -2.48 -2.35 -4.53
C TRP A 69 -2.34 -3.19 -3.26
N GLY A 70 -2.17 -4.50 -3.43
CA GLY A 70 -2.18 -5.48 -2.34
C GLY A 70 -0.81 -5.84 -1.77
N LEU A 71 0.26 -5.13 -2.19
CA LEU A 71 1.63 -5.46 -1.81
C LEU A 71 2.17 -4.57 -0.69
N ASP A 72 1.76 -3.30 -0.69
CA ASP A 72 2.27 -2.30 0.25
C ASP A 72 1.43 -2.26 1.52
N PHE A 73 2.08 -1.95 2.62
CA PHE A 73 1.47 -1.85 3.93
C PHE A 73 2.18 -0.77 4.75
N GLY A 74 1.52 -0.29 5.79
CA GLY A 74 2.10 0.55 6.83
C GLY A 74 2.18 -0.23 8.14
N LEU A 75 3.19 0.06 8.94
CA LEU A 75 3.28 -0.43 10.31
C LEU A 75 2.54 0.54 11.23
N ILE A 76 1.76 0.00 12.16
CA ILE A 76 1.07 0.79 13.19
C ILE A 76 1.57 0.40 14.58
N ASP A 77 1.57 1.35 15.48
CA ASP A 77 1.92 1.14 16.88
C ASP A 77 0.71 0.65 17.72
N SER A 78 0.92 0.52 19.02
CA SER A 78 -0.12 0.10 19.98
C SER A 78 -1.29 1.08 20.10
N ASN A 79 -1.14 2.31 19.64
CA ASN A 79 -2.18 3.33 19.67
C ASN A 79 -2.94 3.39 18.34
N GLY A 80 -2.52 2.61 17.33
CA GLY A 80 -3.06 2.64 15.97
C GLY A 80 -2.46 3.74 15.10
N GLU A 81 -1.39 4.39 15.57
CA GLU A 81 -0.70 5.44 14.80
C GLU A 81 0.32 4.81 13.83
N VAL A 82 0.45 5.39 12.66
CA VAL A 82 1.43 4.95 11.65
C VAL A 82 2.85 5.31 12.13
N ILE A 83 3.73 4.31 12.23
CA ILE A 83 5.09 4.46 12.76
C ILE A 83 5.97 5.32 11.84
N ASP A 84 5.87 5.05 10.52
CA ASP A 84 6.57 5.82 9.48
C ASP A 84 5.77 5.72 8.17
N LEU A 85 6.16 6.49 7.16
CA LEU A 85 5.52 6.44 5.85
C LEU A 85 5.61 5.03 5.24
N PRO A 86 4.51 4.51 4.66
CA PRO A 86 4.52 3.22 3.99
C PRO A 86 5.53 3.20 2.84
N VAL A 87 6.51 2.31 2.90
CA VAL A 87 7.53 2.18 1.87
C VAL A 87 6.93 1.51 0.64
N SER A 88 7.15 2.11 -0.51
CA SER A 88 6.65 1.60 -1.79
C SER A 88 7.34 0.30 -2.20
N HIS A 89 6.59 -0.64 -2.80
CA HIS A 89 7.16 -1.82 -3.45
C HIS A 89 8.16 -1.50 -4.59
N ARG A 90 8.25 -0.24 -5.00
CA ARG A 90 9.24 0.24 -5.99
C ARG A 90 10.54 0.73 -5.34
N ASP A 91 10.65 0.61 -4.03
CA ASP A 91 11.88 0.87 -3.29
C ASP A 91 12.86 -0.30 -3.42
N HIS A 92 14.13 -0.05 -3.25
CA HIS A 92 15.20 -1.04 -3.33
C HIS A 92 15.46 -1.79 -2.01
N ARG A 93 14.66 -1.54 -0.95
CA ARG A 93 14.88 -2.19 0.36
C ARG A 93 14.84 -3.71 0.33
N THR A 94 14.15 -4.29 -0.66
CA THR A 94 14.02 -5.74 -0.81
C THR A 94 15.08 -6.38 -1.69
N ASP A 95 16.02 -5.60 -2.22
CA ASP A 95 17.11 -6.14 -3.04
C ASP A 95 17.88 -7.20 -2.24
N GLY A 96 17.97 -8.43 -2.79
CA GLY A 96 18.62 -9.58 -2.16
C GLY A 96 17.85 -10.29 -1.04
N MET A 97 16.65 -9.79 -0.67
CA MET A 97 15.86 -10.41 0.40
C MET A 97 15.24 -11.75 -0.04
N LEU A 98 15.03 -11.94 -1.34
CA LEU A 98 14.53 -13.19 -1.89
C LEU A 98 15.54 -14.34 -1.64
N GLU A 99 16.79 -14.14 -2.03
CA GLU A 99 17.88 -15.11 -1.84
C GLU A 99 18.14 -15.36 -0.36
N LYS A 100 18.05 -14.32 0.45
CA LYS A 100 18.19 -14.43 1.89
C LYS A 100 17.06 -15.28 2.49
N ALA A 101 15.84 -15.06 2.13
CA ALA A 101 14.71 -15.89 2.56
C ALA A 101 14.88 -17.35 2.13
N PHE A 102 15.40 -17.60 0.92
CA PHE A 102 15.71 -18.95 0.47
C PHE A 102 16.78 -19.63 1.31
N SER A 103 17.79 -18.89 1.78
CA SER A 103 18.82 -19.41 2.66
C SER A 103 18.29 -19.74 4.07
N LEU A 104 17.28 -19.03 4.55
CA LEU A 104 16.69 -19.20 5.88
C LEU A 104 15.64 -20.32 5.92
N VAL A 105 14.77 -20.39 4.93
CA VAL A 105 13.55 -21.24 4.95
C VAL A 105 13.57 -22.30 3.85
N GLY A 106 14.24 -22.03 2.75
CA GLY A 106 14.23 -22.85 1.54
C GLY A 106 13.14 -22.40 0.55
N ARG A 107 13.52 -22.36 -0.74
CA ARG A 107 12.64 -21.92 -1.82
C ARG A 107 11.38 -22.77 -1.95
N GLU A 108 11.55 -24.08 -1.89
CA GLU A 108 10.43 -25.06 -2.05
C GLU A 108 9.41 -24.88 -0.93
N ARG A 109 9.87 -24.74 0.31
CA ARG A 109 9.00 -24.54 1.46
C ARG A 109 8.20 -23.24 1.34
N LEU A 110 8.88 -22.13 0.99
CA LEU A 110 8.22 -20.83 0.79
C LEU A 110 7.12 -20.92 -0.27
N HIS A 111 7.39 -21.59 -1.39
CA HIS A 111 6.42 -21.77 -2.45
C HIS A 111 5.24 -22.65 -2.02
N ASN A 112 5.52 -23.78 -1.40
CA ASN A 112 4.50 -24.76 -1.00
C ASN A 112 3.56 -24.21 0.09
N GLU A 113 4.10 -23.45 1.05
CA GLU A 113 3.30 -22.87 2.12
C GLU A 113 2.51 -21.62 1.68
N SER A 114 3.06 -20.79 0.78
CA SER A 114 2.40 -19.56 0.35
C SER A 114 1.49 -19.75 -0.87
N GLY A 115 1.78 -20.69 -1.75
CA GLY A 115 1.12 -20.85 -3.04
C GLY A 115 1.32 -19.66 -4.00
N CYS A 116 2.19 -18.72 -3.64
CA CYS A 116 2.40 -17.47 -4.38
C CYS A 116 3.63 -17.54 -5.27
N GLN A 117 3.62 -16.76 -6.35
CA GLN A 117 4.84 -16.49 -7.10
C GLN A 117 5.86 -15.79 -6.19
N LEU A 118 7.10 -16.27 -6.21
CA LEU A 118 8.18 -15.73 -5.40
C LEU A 118 8.78 -14.51 -6.08
N LEU A 119 8.33 -13.32 -5.68
CA LEU A 119 8.77 -12.01 -6.19
C LEU A 119 9.28 -11.17 -5.03
N GLU A 120 10.37 -10.45 -5.23
CA GLU A 120 10.99 -9.58 -4.21
C GLU A 120 10.04 -8.54 -3.61
N VAL A 121 9.02 -8.14 -4.36
CA VAL A 121 8.00 -7.17 -3.92
C VAL A 121 6.98 -7.74 -2.93
N ASN A 122 6.94 -9.07 -2.72
CA ASN A 122 5.97 -9.66 -1.81
C ASN A 122 6.22 -9.23 -0.36
N SER A 123 5.14 -9.10 0.40
CA SER A 123 5.17 -8.54 1.77
C SER A 123 6.10 -9.29 2.72
N ILE A 124 6.29 -10.61 2.54
CA ILE A 124 7.20 -11.38 3.38
C ILE A 124 8.66 -10.90 3.26
N TYR A 125 9.11 -10.54 2.04
CA TYR A 125 10.48 -10.04 1.84
C TYR A 125 10.60 -8.60 2.30
N GLN A 126 9.53 -7.82 2.19
CA GLN A 126 9.47 -6.48 2.74
C GLN A 126 9.56 -6.50 4.28
N LEU A 127 8.85 -7.43 4.95
CA LEU A 127 8.95 -7.61 6.41
C LEU A 127 10.34 -8.08 6.84
N LEU A 128 10.96 -8.99 6.08
CA LEU A 128 12.34 -9.41 6.33
C LEU A 128 13.31 -8.22 6.23
N ALA A 129 13.15 -7.37 5.21
CA ALA A 129 13.95 -6.16 5.06
C ALA A 129 13.77 -5.20 6.26
N ILE A 130 12.56 -4.98 6.73
CA ILE A 130 12.28 -4.15 7.89
C ILE A 130 12.95 -4.72 9.14
N SER A 131 12.78 -6.03 9.40
CA SER A 131 13.35 -6.67 10.59
C SER A 131 14.88 -6.57 10.67
N GLU A 132 15.56 -6.41 9.53
CA GLU A 132 17.00 -6.31 9.46
C GLU A 132 17.53 -4.87 9.37
N GLN A 133 16.87 -4.05 8.57
CA GLN A 133 17.36 -2.72 8.26
C GLN A 133 16.83 -1.67 9.27
N THR A 134 15.64 -1.90 9.82
CA THR A 134 14.98 -1.00 10.78
C THR A 134 14.29 -1.79 11.90
N PRO A 135 15.05 -2.58 12.70
CA PRO A 135 14.48 -3.44 13.74
C PRO A 135 13.66 -2.66 14.78
N ASP A 136 14.04 -1.42 15.08
CA ASP A 136 13.28 -0.56 15.99
C ASP A 136 11.86 -0.24 15.50
N GLU A 137 11.66 -0.13 14.18
CA GLU A 137 10.32 0.06 13.59
C GLU A 137 9.51 -1.24 13.69
N PHE A 138 10.17 -2.37 13.46
CA PHE A 138 9.55 -3.69 13.55
C PHE A 138 9.11 -4.03 14.97
N GLU A 139 9.93 -3.71 15.98
CA GLU A 139 9.62 -3.95 17.41
C GLU A 139 8.47 -3.08 17.93
N LYS A 140 8.30 -1.88 17.40
CA LYS A 140 7.19 -0.98 17.76
C LYS A 140 5.87 -1.37 17.14
N ALA A 141 5.90 -2.15 16.06
CA ALA A 141 4.70 -2.56 15.34
C ALA A 141 3.86 -3.56 16.14
N LYS A 142 2.55 -3.44 16.00
CA LYS A 142 1.58 -4.34 16.60
C LYS A 142 0.64 -4.93 15.58
#